data_e73976e98942eb2d85141924c58a0284
#
_entry.id   e73976e98942eb2d85141924c58a0284
#
_cell.length_a   1.000
_cell.length_b   1.000
_cell.length_c   1.000
_cell.angle_alpha   90.00
_cell.angle_beta   90.00
_cell.angle_gamma   90.00
#
_symmetry.space_group_name_H-M   'P 1'
#
loop_
_entity.id
_entity.type
_entity.pdbx_description
1 polymer ?
#
loop_
_entity_poly.entity_id
_entity_poly.type
_entity_poly.pdbx_seq_one_letter_code
_entity_poly.pdbx_strand_id
1 'polypeptide(L)'
;MRRENPRWEYRRETSAYDKSDYRSKFYKGKWEKAWIKNRIQYALDKKIDLYESMWEGYVDKTEHMPKSLFKFFPFNHNSLKCIETNSVFMNNPSNFNDPFDCLLCANENEFLKYCLLDYLKEMDAVGREILSQDELNKLEHSYCGDWEQHNGSIYNTFDSVVTHICYDPELRKERKGSDEISRKLYYDRIKYENGLKELRKNMIQVTSFANIDDFKLTSYMELWAHYAQNHEGFCVEYDLTRPIADSRENAMILGGLLPCEYGAKQIILSKRKIYKYINKIPLTAYEQMELDKSLMLSFITKSSSWKYENEWRLLLPVDICKIYDNMIPFFPIKAIYIGCRMHRDNREYLYCLAKHKDIKVYDMSMHKYNFELEGEYCEADINNYFQSKEEKRQRELR
;
A
#
# COMPACT_ATOMS: atom_id res chain seq x y z
N MET A 1 -16.74 -31.47 -19.91
CA MET A 1 -15.69 -31.42 -20.95
C MET A 1 -15.03 -30.04 -20.87
N ARG A 2 -13.89 -29.95 -20.16
CA ARG A 2 -13.05 -28.73 -20.14
C ARG A 2 -12.36 -28.66 -21.49
N ARG A 3 -12.66 -27.64 -22.27
CA ARG A 3 -11.89 -27.33 -23.48
C ARG A 3 -10.55 -26.77 -23.00
N GLU A 4 -9.50 -27.57 -23.00
CA GLU A 4 -8.14 -27.11 -22.91
C GLU A 4 -7.89 -26.18 -24.10
N ASN A 5 -7.43 -24.98 -23.82
CA ASN A 5 -7.21 -23.97 -24.83
C ASN A 5 -5.79 -24.17 -25.43
N PRO A 6 -5.65 -24.68 -26.66
CA PRO A 6 -4.36 -25.05 -27.24
C PRO A 6 -3.35 -23.90 -27.40
N ARG A 7 -3.80 -22.65 -27.20
CA ARG A 7 -2.91 -21.47 -27.25
C ARG A 7 -1.88 -21.42 -26.13
N TRP A 8 -2.07 -22.12 -25.03
CA TRP A 8 -1.21 -22.07 -23.86
C TRP A 8 0.10 -22.88 -24.01
N GLU A 9 0.06 -23.99 -24.72
CA GLU A 9 1.25 -24.81 -24.95
C GLU A 9 2.20 -24.16 -25.99
N TYR A 10 1.63 -23.52 -27.02
CA TYR A 10 2.42 -22.93 -28.10
C TYR A 10 3.29 -21.73 -27.66
N ARG A 11 2.86 -20.98 -26.63
CA ARG A 11 3.60 -19.80 -26.14
C ARG A 11 4.70 -20.11 -25.12
N ARG A 12 4.70 -21.30 -24.52
CA ARG A 12 5.82 -21.75 -23.67
C ARG A 12 7.14 -21.92 -24.43
N GLU A 13 7.07 -22.19 -25.73
CA GLU A 13 8.24 -22.46 -26.57
C GLU A 13 8.78 -21.23 -27.31
N THR A 14 8.04 -20.13 -27.40
CA THR A 14 8.40 -18.98 -28.25
C THR A 14 8.80 -17.71 -27.51
N SER A 15 8.81 -17.69 -26.19
CA SER A 15 9.35 -16.54 -25.42
C SER A 15 10.86 -16.52 -25.55
N ALA A 16 11.35 -15.72 -26.49
CA ALA A 16 12.78 -15.49 -26.76
C ALA A 16 13.51 -14.67 -25.68
N TYR A 17 12.93 -14.53 -24.50
CA TYR A 17 13.59 -13.94 -23.34
C TYR A 17 14.42 -15.02 -22.64
N ASP A 18 15.73 -14.80 -22.60
CA ASP A 18 16.66 -15.65 -21.86
C ASP A 18 16.31 -15.61 -20.35
N LYS A 19 15.56 -16.63 -19.94
CA LYS A 19 15.12 -16.81 -18.54
C LYS A 19 16.29 -16.91 -17.56
N SER A 20 17.50 -17.27 -18.04
CA SER A 20 18.68 -17.44 -17.21
C SER A 20 19.23 -16.11 -16.71
N ASP A 21 19.23 -15.06 -17.54
CA ASP A 21 19.74 -13.73 -17.20
C ASP A 21 18.75 -12.96 -16.29
N TYR A 22 17.46 -13.21 -16.46
CA TYR A 22 16.40 -12.65 -15.64
C TYR A 22 16.41 -13.25 -14.23
N ARG A 23 16.49 -14.59 -14.10
CA ARG A 23 16.56 -15.31 -12.82
C ARG A 23 17.80 -14.91 -12.00
N SER A 24 18.96 -14.76 -12.62
CA SER A 24 20.18 -14.41 -11.90
C SER A 24 20.20 -13.00 -11.31
N LYS A 25 19.47 -12.06 -11.91
CA LYS A 25 19.31 -10.68 -11.40
C LYS A 25 18.33 -10.56 -10.23
N PHE A 26 17.34 -11.45 -10.14
CA PHE A 26 16.33 -11.44 -9.06
C PHE A 26 16.86 -12.05 -7.74
N TYR A 27 17.78 -12.97 -7.77
CA TYR A 27 18.22 -13.73 -6.60
C TYR A 27 19.08 -12.95 -5.57
N LYS A 28 19.46 -11.70 -5.83
CA LYS A 28 20.29 -10.90 -4.89
C LYS A 28 19.51 -9.88 -4.04
N GLY A 29 18.35 -10.24 -3.52
CA GLY A 29 17.60 -9.45 -2.52
C GLY A 29 16.86 -8.24 -3.13
N LYS A 30 15.52 -8.18 -2.94
CA LYS A 30 14.59 -7.14 -3.38
C LYS A 30 14.00 -7.37 -4.79
N TRP A 31 13.52 -8.60 -5.02
CA TRP A 31 12.80 -8.97 -6.23
C TRP A 31 11.58 -8.06 -6.49
N GLU A 32 10.90 -7.58 -5.44
CA GLU A 32 9.73 -6.72 -5.50
C GLU A 32 9.98 -5.41 -6.25
N LYS A 33 11.14 -4.77 -6.04
CA LYS A 33 11.51 -3.53 -6.76
C LYS A 33 11.75 -3.78 -8.24
N ALA A 34 12.42 -4.87 -8.55
CA ALA A 34 12.65 -5.27 -9.93
C ALA A 34 11.33 -5.66 -10.60
N TRP A 35 10.46 -6.38 -9.91
CA TRP A 35 9.14 -6.75 -10.39
C TRP A 35 8.28 -5.52 -10.69
N ILE A 36 8.17 -4.55 -9.77
CA ILE A 36 7.45 -3.28 -9.97
C ILE A 36 8.02 -2.54 -11.18
N LYS A 37 9.34 -2.40 -11.27
CA LYS A 37 10.00 -1.74 -12.40
C LYS A 37 9.62 -2.39 -13.73
N ASN A 38 9.68 -3.70 -13.81
CA ASN A 38 9.38 -4.44 -15.03
C ASN A 38 7.91 -4.33 -15.41
N ARG A 39 6.98 -4.46 -14.45
CA ARG A 39 5.54 -4.32 -14.72
C ARG A 39 5.18 -2.97 -15.31
N ILE A 40 5.74 -1.90 -14.76
CA ILE A 40 5.52 -0.55 -15.27
C ILE A 40 6.15 -0.38 -16.66
N GLN A 41 7.34 -0.93 -16.89
CA GLN A 41 8.00 -0.86 -18.19
C GLN A 41 7.23 -1.63 -19.28
N TYR A 42 6.68 -2.80 -18.96
CA TYR A 42 5.82 -3.58 -19.86
C TYR A 42 4.51 -2.86 -20.19
N ALA A 43 3.89 -2.19 -19.22
CA ALA A 43 2.67 -1.41 -19.45
C ALA A 43 2.88 -0.25 -20.44
N LEU A 44 4.10 0.23 -20.61
CA LEU A 44 4.46 1.28 -21.59
C LEU A 44 4.85 0.74 -22.95
N ASP A 45 5.27 -0.53 -23.03
CA ASP A 45 5.62 -1.13 -24.30
C ASP A 45 4.35 -1.53 -25.05
N LYS A 46 3.90 -0.64 -25.95
CA LYS A 46 2.70 -0.85 -26.79
C LYS A 46 2.75 -2.11 -27.66
N LYS A 47 3.89 -2.82 -27.71
CA LYS A 47 4.05 -4.07 -28.45
C LYS A 47 3.66 -5.30 -27.64
N ILE A 48 3.53 -5.17 -26.32
CA ILE A 48 3.16 -6.26 -25.42
C ILE A 48 1.68 -6.12 -25.08
N ASP A 49 0.91 -7.18 -25.32
CA ASP A 49 -0.46 -7.25 -24.87
C ASP A 49 -0.53 -7.14 -23.33
N LEU A 50 -1.41 -6.29 -22.82
CA LEU A 50 -1.62 -6.10 -21.38
C LEU A 50 -1.83 -7.45 -20.66
N TYR A 51 -2.59 -8.34 -21.27
CA TYR A 51 -2.85 -9.67 -20.71
C TYR A 51 -1.57 -10.53 -20.62
N GLU A 52 -0.73 -10.51 -21.65
CA GLU A 52 0.56 -11.19 -21.66
C GLU A 52 1.51 -10.66 -20.61
N SER A 53 1.58 -9.33 -20.46
CA SER A 53 2.33 -8.66 -19.41
C SER A 53 1.86 -9.07 -18.00
N MET A 54 0.54 -9.13 -17.78
CA MET A 54 -0.04 -9.54 -16.50
C MET A 54 0.28 -11.01 -16.19
N TRP A 55 0.22 -11.89 -17.20
CA TRP A 55 0.51 -13.31 -17.04
C TRP A 55 1.98 -13.59 -16.72
N GLU A 56 2.90 -12.97 -17.43
CA GLU A 56 4.33 -13.11 -17.12
C GLU A 56 4.65 -12.60 -15.72
N GLY A 57 4.05 -11.46 -15.32
CA GLY A 57 4.15 -10.95 -13.96
C GLY A 57 3.62 -11.92 -12.90
N TYR A 58 2.57 -12.66 -13.22
CA TYR A 58 2.04 -13.71 -12.37
C TYR A 58 3.02 -14.87 -12.20
N VAL A 59 3.55 -15.41 -13.29
CA VAL A 59 4.50 -16.54 -13.25
C VAL A 59 5.75 -16.19 -12.44
N ASP A 60 6.32 -15.01 -12.65
CA ASP A 60 7.49 -14.54 -11.91
C ASP A 60 7.23 -14.41 -10.40
N LYS A 61 6.01 -14.02 -10.04
CA LYS A 61 5.63 -13.74 -8.67
C LYS A 61 5.27 -15.01 -7.89
N THR A 62 4.70 -16.02 -8.55
CA THR A 62 4.27 -17.26 -7.88
C THR A 62 5.39 -18.00 -7.17
N GLU A 63 6.63 -17.87 -7.64
CA GLU A 63 7.81 -18.46 -6.99
C GLU A 63 8.14 -17.79 -5.63
N HIS A 64 7.66 -16.56 -5.42
CA HIS A 64 7.92 -15.75 -4.22
C HIS A 64 6.71 -15.62 -3.29
N MET A 65 5.54 -16.05 -3.74
CA MET A 65 4.33 -15.95 -2.93
C MET A 65 4.32 -16.98 -1.81
N PRO A 66 3.89 -16.58 -0.61
CA PRO A 66 3.64 -17.54 0.48
C PRO A 66 2.46 -18.46 0.10
N LYS A 67 2.42 -19.65 0.71
CA LYS A 67 1.31 -20.60 0.52
C LYS A 67 0.03 -20.10 1.18
N SER A 68 0.18 -19.38 2.29
CA SER A 68 -0.92 -18.81 3.06
C SER A 68 -0.60 -17.37 3.45
N LEU A 69 -1.65 -16.56 3.60
CA LEU A 69 -1.58 -15.24 4.22
C LEU A 69 -2.64 -15.14 5.32
N PHE A 70 -2.30 -14.42 6.38
CA PHE A 70 -3.13 -14.29 7.58
C PHE A 70 -3.62 -12.86 7.72
N LYS A 71 -4.89 -12.69 8.07
CA LYS A 71 -5.46 -11.38 8.36
C LYS A 71 -6.21 -11.42 9.69
N PHE A 72 -5.82 -10.52 10.56
CA PHE A 72 -6.44 -10.34 11.88
C PHE A 72 -7.60 -9.36 11.78
N PHE A 73 -8.69 -9.66 12.47
CA PHE A 73 -9.92 -8.90 12.41
C PHE A 73 -10.51 -8.66 13.80
N PRO A 74 -11.07 -7.47 14.08
CA PRO A 74 -12.02 -7.30 15.17
C PRO A 74 -13.30 -8.05 14.82
N PHE A 75 -14.07 -8.47 15.82
CA PHE A 75 -15.38 -9.05 15.59
C PHE A 75 -16.42 -7.95 15.38
N ASN A 76 -16.78 -7.69 14.12
CA ASN A 76 -17.80 -6.72 13.73
C ASN A 76 -18.47 -7.09 12.40
N HIS A 77 -19.53 -6.35 12.03
CA HIS A 77 -20.28 -6.61 10.80
C HIS A 77 -19.39 -6.63 9.54
N ASN A 78 -18.45 -5.69 9.40
CA ASN A 78 -17.61 -5.60 8.21
C ASN A 78 -16.65 -6.79 8.09
N SER A 79 -16.04 -7.23 9.19
CA SER A 79 -15.16 -8.38 9.20
C SER A 79 -15.90 -9.69 8.94
N LEU A 80 -17.10 -9.84 9.47
CA LEU A 80 -17.96 -11.00 9.18
C LEU A 80 -18.39 -11.04 7.72
N LYS A 81 -18.76 -9.90 7.15
CA LYS A 81 -19.07 -9.79 5.72
C LYS A 81 -17.90 -10.25 4.84
N CYS A 82 -16.64 -9.98 5.23
CA CYS A 82 -15.47 -10.49 4.52
C CYS A 82 -15.45 -12.02 4.45
N ILE A 83 -15.81 -12.72 5.55
CA ILE A 83 -15.91 -14.18 5.57
C ILE A 83 -17.11 -14.64 4.72
N GLU A 84 -18.27 -14.03 4.91
CA GLU A 84 -19.52 -14.39 4.21
C GLU A 84 -19.38 -14.31 2.69
N THR A 85 -18.71 -13.30 2.19
CA THR A 85 -18.52 -13.04 0.76
C THR A 85 -17.21 -13.58 0.19
N ASN A 86 -16.35 -14.18 1.02
CA ASN A 86 -14.98 -14.58 0.66
C ASN A 86 -14.22 -13.42 0.01
N SER A 87 -14.22 -12.28 0.65
CA SER A 87 -13.61 -11.04 0.16
C SER A 87 -12.75 -10.37 1.24
N VAL A 88 -12.03 -9.34 0.83
CA VAL A 88 -11.27 -8.48 1.74
C VAL A 88 -11.69 -7.04 1.56
N PHE A 89 -11.77 -6.30 2.64
CA PHE A 89 -12.08 -4.87 2.59
C PHE A 89 -10.83 -4.05 2.31
N MET A 90 -10.90 -3.22 1.28
CA MET A 90 -9.85 -2.28 0.92
C MET A 90 -10.04 -0.97 1.68
N ASN A 91 -9.00 -0.54 2.38
CA ASN A 91 -9.04 0.66 3.22
C ASN A 91 -8.22 1.79 2.60
N ASN A 92 -8.63 3.03 2.88
CA ASN A 92 -7.83 4.18 2.52
C ASN A 92 -6.60 4.27 3.43
N PRO A 93 -5.39 4.47 2.90
CA PRO A 93 -4.18 4.60 3.71
C PRO A 93 -4.24 5.73 4.75
N SER A 94 -5.08 6.74 4.53
CA SER A 94 -5.26 7.83 5.49
C SER A 94 -5.92 7.39 6.81
N ASN A 95 -6.52 6.19 6.84
CA ASN A 95 -7.16 5.62 8.01
C ASN A 95 -6.26 4.67 8.81
N PHE A 96 -4.98 4.54 8.42
CA PHE A 96 -4.05 3.68 9.14
C PHE A 96 -3.69 4.27 10.50
N ASN A 97 -3.43 3.38 11.47
CA ASN A 97 -3.08 3.76 12.85
C ASN A 97 -1.69 4.40 12.95
N ASP A 98 -0.74 4.02 12.12
CA ASP A 98 0.57 4.66 12.04
C ASP A 98 0.53 5.84 11.06
N PRO A 99 0.73 7.10 11.50
CA PRO A 99 0.70 8.26 10.63
C PRO A 99 1.82 8.26 9.58
N PHE A 100 2.90 7.51 9.81
CA PHE A 100 4.01 7.37 8.86
C PHE A 100 3.77 6.29 7.81
N ASP A 101 2.80 5.42 8.03
CA ASP A 101 2.50 4.34 7.10
C ASP A 101 1.83 4.87 5.83
N CYS A 102 2.36 4.48 4.66
CA CYS A 102 1.93 5.01 3.37
C CYS A 102 2.01 6.55 3.26
N LEU A 103 2.83 7.21 4.09
CA LEU A 103 3.03 8.65 3.99
C LEU A 103 3.81 8.97 2.71
N LEU A 104 3.29 9.90 1.93
CA LEU A 104 3.97 10.38 0.72
C LEU A 104 4.89 11.53 1.08
N CYS A 105 6.18 11.35 0.79
CA CYS A 105 7.20 12.36 1.03
C CYS A 105 7.71 12.93 -0.29
N ALA A 106 7.81 14.26 -0.37
CA ALA A 106 8.47 14.96 -1.45
C ALA A 106 9.24 16.16 -0.87
N ASN A 107 10.12 16.74 -1.65
CA ASN A 107 10.85 17.92 -1.20
C ASN A 107 9.99 19.18 -1.37
N GLU A 108 9.52 19.73 -0.26
CA GLU A 108 8.70 20.94 -0.21
C GLU A 108 9.42 22.16 -0.81
N ASN A 109 10.67 22.38 -0.40
CA ASN A 109 11.44 23.54 -0.86
C ASN A 109 11.64 23.56 -2.37
N GLU A 110 11.81 22.40 -2.99
CA GLU A 110 11.86 22.31 -4.45
C GLU A 110 10.52 22.58 -5.12
N PHE A 111 9.44 22.08 -4.54
CA PHE A 111 8.10 22.40 -5.03
C PHE A 111 7.85 23.91 -4.99
N LEU A 112 8.12 24.54 -3.85
CA LEU A 112 7.97 25.99 -3.67
C LEU A 112 8.87 26.78 -4.62
N LYS A 113 10.10 26.32 -4.82
CA LYS A 113 11.04 26.93 -5.77
C LYS A 113 10.48 26.92 -7.20
N TYR A 114 9.95 25.80 -7.68
CA TYR A 114 9.33 25.73 -9.00
C TYR A 114 8.11 26.66 -9.12
N CYS A 115 7.24 26.68 -8.11
CA CYS A 115 6.08 27.55 -8.10
C CYS A 115 6.48 29.02 -8.12
N LEU A 116 7.51 29.40 -7.37
CA LEU A 116 7.99 30.79 -7.33
C LEU A 116 8.66 31.19 -8.64
N LEU A 117 9.51 30.34 -9.22
CA LEU A 117 10.14 30.64 -10.50
C LEU A 117 9.13 30.79 -11.64
N ASP A 118 8.10 29.95 -11.69
CA ASP A 118 7.05 30.09 -12.72
C ASP A 118 6.24 31.37 -12.50
N TYR A 119 5.90 31.70 -11.26
CA TYR A 119 5.23 32.95 -10.94
C TYR A 119 6.07 34.18 -11.35
N LEU A 120 7.37 34.19 -11.09
CA LEU A 120 8.26 35.27 -11.46
C LEU A 120 8.35 35.45 -12.99
N LYS A 121 8.41 34.33 -13.73
CA LYS A 121 8.37 34.35 -15.20
C LYS A 121 7.05 34.95 -15.76
N GLU A 122 5.91 34.59 -15.12
CA GLU A 122 4.61 35.18 -15.50
C GLU A 122 4.57 36.70 -15.24
N MET A 123 5.15 37.16 -14.14
CA MET A 123 5.22 38.57 -13.81
C MET A 123 6.13 39.33 -14.77
N ASP A 124 7.30 38.78 -15.10
CA ASP A 124 8.22 39.38 -16.09
C ASP A 124 7.58 39.47 -17.48
N ALA A 125 6.84 38.46 -17.90
CA ALA A 125 6.13 38.44 -19.17
C ALA A 125 5.09 39.57 -19.31
N VAL A 126 4.58 40.10 -18.19
CA VAL A 126 3.68 41.26 -18.17
C VAL A 126 4.39 42.58 -17.83
N GLY A 127 5.71 42.58 -17.87
CA GLY A 127 6.55 43.76 -17.61
C GLY A 127 6.68 44.15 -16.13
N ARG A 128 6.45 43.22 -15.22
CA ARG A 128 6.59 43.42 -13.77
C ARG A 128 7.83 42.68 -13.27
N GLU A 129 8.98 43.31 -13.33
CA GLU A 129 10.20 42.77 -12.69
C GLU A 129 10.09 42.88 -11.17
N ILE A 130 10.01 41.71 -10.48
CA ILE A 130 9.90 41.64 -9.02
C ILE A 130 11.29 41.47 -8.40
N LEU A 131 12.15 40.67 -9.02
CA LEU A 131 13.52 40.37 -8.60
C LEU A 131 14.52 40.85 -9.61
N SER A 132 15.68 41.33 -9.15
CA SER A 132 16.84 41.58 -10.00
C SER A 132 17.38 40.28 -10.59
N GLN A 133 18.12 40.36 -11.69
CA GLN A 133 18.72 39.19 -12.34
C GLN A 133 19.66 38.40 -11.42
N ASP A 134 20.36 39.11 -10.51
CA ASP A 134 21.25 38.46 -9.53
C ASP A 134 20.44 37.64 -8.50
N GLU A 135 19.33 38.17 -8.02
CA GLU A 135 18.44 37.47 -7.08
C GLU A 135 17.74 36.27 -7.75
N LEU A 136 17.31 36.41 -8.98
CA LEU A 136 16.75 35.35 -9.75
C LEU A 136 17.78 34.22 -9.94
N ASN A 137 19.01 34.53 -10.29
CA ASN A 137 20.10 33.56 -10.39
C ASN A 137 20.37 32.85 -9.06
N LYS A 138 20.39 33.57 -7.94
CA LYS A 138 20.54 32.98 -6.60
C LYS A 138 19.40 32.04 -6.26
N LEU A 139 18.15 32.39 -6.60
CA LEU A 139 16.98 31.56 -6.41
C LEU A 139 17.05 30.29 -7.27
N GLU A 140 17.37 30.41 -8.55
CA GLU A 140 17.48 29.27 -9.48
C GLU A 140 18.54 28.25 -9.02
N HIS A 141 19.69 28.71 -8.51
CA HIS A 141 20.80 27.89 -8.07
C HIS A 141 20.73 27.51 -6.59
N SER A 142 19.69 27.95 -5.85
CA SER A 142 19.55 27.64 -4.44
C SER A 142 19.39 26.15 -4.18
N TYR A 143 19.99 25.67 -3.11
CA TYR A 143 19.92 24.27 -2.68
C TYR A 143 18.62 24.01 -1.90
N CYS A 144 17.90 22.96 -2.30
CA CYS A 144 16.63 22.58 -1.70
C CYS A 144 16.68 21.23 -0.96
N GLY A 145 17.84 20.59 -0.86
CA GLY A 145 18.00 19.31 -0.15
C GLY A 145 18.14 19.46 1.35
N ASP A 146 18.42 18.36 2.02
CA ASP A 146 18.72 18.32 3.43
C ASP A 146 20.03 19.07 3.68
N TRP A 147 19.99 20.12 4.51
CA TRP A 147 21.13 20.99 4.75
C TRP A 147 22.31 20.25 5.44
N GLU A 148 22.02 19.20 6.23
CA GLU A 148 23.04 18.37 6.89
C GLU A 148 23.94 17.63 5.89
N GLN A 149 23.44 17.42 4.67
CA GLN A 149 24.17 16.81 3.55
C GLN A 149 24.80 17.84 2.61
N HIS A 150 24.59 19.12 2.88
CA HIS A 150 25.07 20.21 2.05
C HIS A 150 26.45 20.67 2.47
N ASN A 151 27.48 20.33 1.66
CA ASN A 151 28.87 20.79 1.88
C ASN A 151 29.08 22.27 1.55
N GLY A 152 28.03 23.03 1.28
CA GLY A 152 28.07 24.44 0.91
C GLY A 152 27.67 25.38 2.03
N SER A 153 27.69 26.69 1.74
CA SER A 153 27.24 27.72 2.66
C SER A 153 25.73 27.64 2.90
N ILE A 154 25.29 27.78 4.15
CA ILE A 154 23.87 27.89 4.52
C ILE A 154 23.15 29.02 3.78
N TYR A 155 23.88 30.06 3.40
CA TYR A 155 23.36 31.21 2.64
C TYR A 155 22.90 30.87 1.21
N ASN A 156 23.22 29.69 0.69
CA ASN A 156 22.81 29.22 -0.61
C ASN A 156 21.61 28.25 -0.56
N THR A 157 21.00 28.05 0.59
CA THR A 157 19.77 27.26 0.70
C THR A 157 18.56 28.05 0.21
N PHE A 158 17.54 27.36 -0.28
CA PHE A 158 16.30 27.99 -0.73
C PHE A 158 15.68 28.85 0.38
N ASP A 159 15.61 28.33 1.60
CA ASP A 159 15.05 29.05 2.76
C ASP A 159 15.83 30.33 3.05
N SER A 160 17.16 30.28 2.99
CA SER A 160 18.00 31.47 3.22
C SER A 160 17.80 32.51 2.11
N VAL A 161 17.77 32.09 0.85
CA VAL A 161 17.56 32.99 -0.28
C VAL A 161 16.17 33.63 -0.19
N VAL A 162 15.13 32.86 0.10
CA VAL A 162 13.75 33.38 0.28
C VAL A 162 13.67 34.33 1.48
N THR A 163 14.34 33.99 2.59
CA THR A 163 14.39 34.84 3.78
C THR A 163 15.02 36.21 3.44
N HIS A 164 16.12 36.21 2.72
CA HIS A 164 16.77 37.45 2.27
C HIS A 164 15.84 38.24 1.34
N ILE A 165 15.22 37.59 0.35
CA ILE A 165 14.29 38.23 -0.58
C ILE A 165 13.08 38.87 0.13
N CYS A 166 12.49 38.17 1.09
CA CYS A 166 11.24 38.57 1.72
C CYS A 166 11.39 39.48 2.94
N TYR A 167 12.48 39.31 3.70
CA TYR A 167 12.60 39.86 5.05
C TYR A 167 13.81 40.76 5.26
N ASP A 168 14.69 40.96 4.26
CA ASP A 168 15.79 41.94 4.36
C ASP A 168 15.22 43.36 4.54
N PRO A 169 15.60 44.07 5.65
CA PRO A 169 14.99 45.38 5.95
C PRO A 169 15.28 46.46 4.93
N GLU A 170 16.42 46.42 4.24
CA GLU A 170 16.79 47.41 3.23
C GLU A 170 16.06 47.11 1.92
N LEU A 171 16.09 45.88 1.47
CA LEU A 171 15.38 45.43 0.27
C LEU A 171 13.87 45.61 0.39
N ARG A 172 13.30 45.38 1.58
CA ARG A 172 11.85 45.49 1.82
C ARG A 172 11.33 46.95 1.67
N LYS A 173 12.15 47.93 2.00
CA LYS A 173 11.76 49.34 1.83
C LYS A 173 11.66 49.75 0.35
N GLU A 174 12.48 49.19 -0.50
CA GLU A 174 12.56 49.51 -1.92
C GLU A 174 11.68 48.60 -2.80
N ARG A 175 11.35 47.41 -2.34
CA ARG A 175 10.67 46.37 -3.11
C ARG A 175 9.19 46.27 -2.78
N LYS A 176 8.36 46.61 -3.74
CA LYS A 176 6.88 46.48 -3.66
C LYS A 176 6.37 45.00 -3.68
N GLY A 177 7.21 44.02 -3.95
CA GLY A 177 6.83 42.61 -4.17
C GLY A 177 7.10 41.64 -3.03
N SER A 178 7.81 42.03 -1.94
CA SER A 178 8.18 41.14 -0.86
C SER A 178 6.99 40.44 -0.17
N ASP A 179 5.93 41.22 0.08
CA ASP A 179 4.69 40.67 0.71
C ASP A 179 3.92 39.80 -0.26
N GLU A 180 4.04 40.04 -1.57
CA GLU A 180 3.43 39.21 -2.61
C GLU A 180 4.10 37.87 -2.74
N ILE A 181 5.44 37.83 -2.71
CA ILE A 181 6.22 36.58 -2.69
C ILE A 181 5.90 35.75 -1.43
N SER A 182 5.88 36.39 -0.26
CA SER A 182 5.57 35.71 1.01
C SER A 182 4.18 35.08 1.00
N ARG A 183 3.18 35.80 0.49
CA ARG A 183 1.82 35.30 0.33
C ARG A 183 1.75 34.16 -0.68
N LYS A 184 2.44 34.28 -1.82
CA LYS A 184 2.51 33.23 -2.84
C LYS A 184 3.06 31.94 -2.26
N LEU A 185 4.18 32.00 -1.54
CA LEU A 185 4.80 30.84 -0.90
C LEU A 185 3.90 30.21 0.17
N TYR A 186 3.19 31.01 0.96
CA TYR A 186 2.22 30.51 1.93
C TYR A 186 1.09 29.70 1.26
N TYR A 187 0.49 30.21 0.18
CA TYR A 187 -0.55 29.49 -0.54
C TYR A 187 -0.03 28.26 -1.28
N ASP A 188 1.19 28.32 -1.81
CA ASP A 188 1.81 27.17 -2.48
C ASP A 188 2.16 26.06 -1.48
N ARG A 189 2.53 26.40 -0.25
CA ARG A 189 2.71 25.42 0.84
C ARG A 189 1.41 24.68 1.17
N ILE A 190 0.32 25.41 1.34
CA ILE A 190 -1.00 24.81 1.53
C ILE A 190 -1.38 23.91 0.35
N LYS A 191 -1.12 24.38 -0.87
CA LYS A 191 -1.37 23.62 -2.09
C LYS A 191 -0.57 22.33 -2.16
N TYR A 192 0.71 22.38 -1.77
CA TYR A 192 1.60 21.22 -1.68
C TYR A 192 1.07 20.17 -0.68
N GLU A 193 0.78 20.59 0.54
CA GLU A 193 0.26 19.70 1.58
C GLU A 193 -1.05 19.02 1.17
N ASN A 194 -1.99 19.81 0.65
CA ASN A 194 -3.27 19.30 0.17
C ASN A 194 -3.09 18.38 -1.03
N GLY A 195 -2.18 18.70 -1.95
CA GLY A 195 -1.90 17.88 -3.12
C GLY A 195 -1.34 16.51 -2.75
N LEU A 196 -0.44 16.41 -1.78
CA LEU A 196 0.06 15.12 -1.28
C LEU A 196 -1.02 14.33 -0.53
N LYS A 197 -1.86 14.99 0.27
CA LYS A 197 -3.00 14.35 0.96
C LYS A 197 -3.99 13.77 -0.05
N GLU A 198 -4.34 14.53 -1.08
CA GLU A 198 -5.24 14.10 -2.16
C GLU A 198 -4.64 12.95 -2.97
N LEU A 199 -3.35 13.01 -3.28
CA LEU A 199 -2.64 11.94 -3.99
C LEU A 199 -2.69 10.63 -3.16
N ARG A 200 -2.39 10.69 -1.86
CA ARG A 200 -2.46 9.55 -0.95
C ARG A 200 -3.88 8.96 -0.86
N LYS A 201 -4.90 9.82 -0.81
CA LYS A 201 -6.30 9.43 -0.64
C LYS A 201 -6.92 8.81 -1.89
N ASN A 202 -6.58 9.35 -3.06
CA ASN A 202 -7.33 9.10 -4.29
C ASN A 202 -6.65 8.15 -5.27
N MET A 203 -5.42 7.70 -5.00
CA MET A 203 -4.70 6.85 -5.94
C MET A 203 -4.91 5.36 -5.66
N ILE A 204 -4.65 4.91 -4.46
CA ILE A 204 -4.55 3.49 -4.10
C ILE A 204 -5.28 3.24 -2.79
N GLN A 205 -6.00 2.13 -2.74
CA GLN A 205 -6.48 1.53 -1.51
C GLN A 205 -5.65 0.30 -1.15
N VAL A 206 -5.60 0.00 0.13
CA VAL A 206 -4.69 -1.00 0.69
C VAL A 206 -5.43 -1.93 1.63
N THR A 207 -5.11 -3.22 1.59
CA THR A 207 -5.39 -4.14 2.69
C THR A 207 -4.16 -4.96 3.01
N SER A 208 -3.93 -5.18 4.30
CA SER A 208 -2.71 -5.79 4.84
C SER A 208 -2.96 -7.19 5.34
N PHE A 209 -1.95 -8.04 5.19
CA PHE A 209 -1.89 -9.43 5.65
C PHE A 209 -0.55 -9.68 6.31
N ALA A 210 -0.46 -10.66 7.19
CA ALA A 210 0.79 -11.16 7.73
C ALA A 210 1.19 -12.46 7.02
N ASN A 211 2.46 -12.59 6.67
CA ASN A 211 3.04 -13.86 6.22
C ASN A 211 3.63 -14.57 7.44
N ILE A 212 2.90 -15.53 7.96
CA ILE A 212 3.21 -16.27 9.17
C ILE A 212 3.47 -17.73 8.78
N ASP A 213 4.55 -18.30 9.26
CA ASP A 213 4.74 -19.75 9.17
C ASP A 213 3.66 -20.45 10.01
N ASP A 214 3.00 -21.48 9.48
CA ASP A 214 1.85 -22.17 10.08
C ASP A 214 2.10 -22.56 11.56
N PHE A 215 3.34 -22.86 11.93
CA PHE A 215 3.74 -23.23 13.30
C PHE A 215 3.97 -22.05 14.25
N LYS A 216 3.91 -20.79 13.77
CA LYS A 216 4.26 -19.60 14.55
C LYS A 216 3.10 -18.65 14.81
N LEU A 217 1.88 -18.93 14.34
CA LEU A 217 0.71 -18.08 14.62
C LEU A 217 0.52 -17.84 16.13
N THR A 218 0.94 -18.81 16.92
CA THR A 218 0.93 -18.78 18.38
C THR A 218 1.89 -17.76 19.01
N SER A 219 2.94 -17.35 18.29
CA SER A 219 3.98 -16.42 18.78
C SER A 219 3.75 -14.96 18.39
N TYR A 220 2.75 -14.66 17.55
CA TYR A 220 2.48 -13.29 17.07
C TYR A 220 1.47 -12.56 17.97
N MET A 221 1.76 -12.48 19.26
CA MET A 221 0.90 -11.86 20.27
C MET A 221 0.55 -10.41 19.96
N GLU A 222 1.50 -9.66 19.38
CA GLU A 222 1.33 -8.26 19.00
C GLU A 222 0.26 -8.08 17.92
N LEU A 223 0.19 -8.98 16.93
CA LEU A 223 -0.83 -8.93 15.88
C LEU A 223 -2.23 -9.19 16.45
N TRP A 224 -2.35 -10.12 17.40
CA TRP A 224 -3.59 -10.38 18.11
C TRP A 224 -4.03 -9.16 18.95
N ALA A 225 -3.09 -8.50 19.61
CA ALA A 225 -3.38 -7.31 20.40
C ALA A 225 -3.79 -6.13 19.52
N HIS A 226 -3.03 -5.84 18.46
CA HIS A 226 -3.24 -4.65 17.63
C HIS A 226 -4.42 -4.77 16.67
N TYR A 227 -4.64 -5.96 16.07
CA TYR A 227 -5.56 -6.12 14.94
C TYR A 227 -6.76 -7.03 15.23
N ALA A 228 -6.70 -7.86 16.27
CA ALA A 228 -7.80 -8.72 16.69
C ALA A 228 -8.46 -8.26 18.01
N GLN A 229 -8.64 -6.96 18.18
CA GLN A 229 -9.37 -6.38 19.30
C GLN A 229 -8.89 -6.92 20.67
N ASN A 230 -7.58 -6.83 20.94
CA ASN A 230 -6.97 -7.35 22.17
C ASN A 230 -7.32 -8.84 22.45
N HIS A 231 -7.17 -9.69 21.44
CA HIS A 231 -7.49 -11.13 21.46
C HIS A 231 -9.00 -11.48 21.56
N GLU A 232 -9.90 -10.53 21.43
CA GLU A 232 -11.35 -10.75 21.38
C GLU A 232 -11.89 -10.96 19.96
N GLY A 233 -11.06 -10.67 18.94
CA GLY A 233 -11.33 -10.87 17.52
C GLY A 233 -10.91 -12.23 17.02
N PHE A 234 -10.64 -12.34 15.72
CA PHE A 234 -10.24 -13.58 15.07
C PHE A 234 -9.20 -13.33 13.98
N CYS A 235 -8.53 -14.41 13.54
CA CYS A 235 -7.63 -14.39 12.41
C CYS A 235 -8.15 -15.32 11.30
N VAL A 236 -8.00 -14.92 10.06
CA VAL A 236 -8.36 -15.72 8.88
C VAL A 236 -7.11 -16.07 8.10
N GLU A 237 -6.94 -17.35 7.80
CA GLU A 237 -5.92 -17.87 6.91
C GLU A 237 -6.50 -18.04 5.50
N TYR A 238 -5.87 -17.44 4.51
CA TYR A 238 -6.22 -17.56 3.09
C TYR A 238 -5.26 -18.52 2.39
N ASP A 239 -5.80 -19.41 1.56
CA ASP A 239 -5.03 -20.39 0.78
C ASP A 239 -4.64 -19.83 -0.59
N LEU A 240 -3.40 -19.37 -0.73
CA LEU A 240 -2.87 -18.80 -1.96
C LEU A 240 -2.47 -19.86 -2.99
N THR A 241 -2.53 -21.14 -2.64
CA THR A 241 -2.28 -22.25 -3.58
C THR A 241 -3.47 -22.55 -4.47
N ARG A 242 -4.66 -22.06 -4.11
CA ARG A 242 -5.89 -22.21 -4.87
C ARG A 242 -6.22 -20.92 -5.63
N PRO A 243 -6.51 -20.99 -6.94
CA PRO A 243 -6.87 -19.80 -7.69
C PRO A 243 -8.23 -19.25 -7.25
N ILE A 244 -8.40 -17.95 -7.36
CA ILE A 244 -9.70 -17.30 -7.30
C ILE A 244 -10.52 -17.73 -8.53
N ALA A 245 -11.82 -17.82 -8.40
CA ALA A 245 -12.69 -18.38 -9.43
C ALA A 245 -12.63 -17.62 -10.77
N ASP A 246 -12.47 -16.30 -10.73
CA ASP A 246 -12.37 -15.44 -11.93
C ASP A 246 -10.91 -15.16 -12.29
N SER A 247 -10.56 -15.36 -13.57
CA SER A 247 -9.20 -15.15 -14.08
C SER A 247 -8.76 -13.68 -14.10
N ARG A 248 -9.71 -12.74 -14.27
CA ARG A 248 -9.43 -11.30 -14.27
C ARG A 248 -9.16 -10.81 -12.84
N GLU A 249 -9.97 -11.25 -11.89
CA GLU A 249 -9.80 -10.96 -10.47
C GLU A 249 -8.49 -11.52 -9.96
N ASN A 250 -8.14 -12.75 -10.34
CA ASN A 250 -6.84 -13.35 -10.06
C ASN A 250 -5.69 -12.46 -10.54
N ALA A 251 -5.72 -12.05 -11.81
CA ALA A 251 -4.66 -11.23 -12.38
C ALA A 251 -4.53 -9.88 -11.67
N MET A 252 -5.66 -9.25 -11.34
CA MET A 252 -5.72 -7.98 -10.62
C MET A 252 -5.12 -8.11 -9.20
N ILE A 253 -5.56 -9.11 -8.45
CA ILE A 253 -5.10 -9.33 -7.07
C ILE A 253 -3.62 -9.70 -7.05
N LEU A 254 -3.23 -10.63 -7.90
CA LEU A 254 -1.83 -11.01 -8.01
C LEU A 254 -0.95 -9.84 -8.46
N GLY A 255 -1.44 -8.97 -9.34
CA GLY A 255 -0.76 -7.74 -9.72
C GLY A 255 -0.52 -6.79 -8.56
N GLY A 256 -1.50 -6.65 -7.65
CA GLY A 256 -1.45 -5.72 -6.51
C GLY A 256 -0.86 -6.28 -5.22
N LEU A 257 -0.73 -7.60 -5.07
CA LEU A 257 -0.28 -8.23 -3.82
C LEU A 257 1.26 -8.25 -3.72
N LEU A 258 1.84 -7.49 -2.79
CA LEU A 258 3.28 -7.30 -2.64
C LEU A 258 3.72 -7.38 -1.17
N PRO A 259 4.93 -7.89 -0.87
CA PRO A 259 5.49 -7.83 0.46
C PRO A 259 5.92 -6.40 0.80
N CYS A 260 5.82 -6.03 2.09
CA CYS A 260 6.38 -4.79 2.58
C CYS A 260 7.91 -4.83 2.63
N GLU A 261 8.52 -3.73 2.20
CA GLU A 261 9.92 -3.45 2.46
C GLU A 261 10.08 -2.67 3.76
N TYR A 262 10.97 -3.13 4.62
CA TYR A 262 11.24 -2.48 5.90
C TYR A 262 12.53 -1.66 5.84
N GLY A 263 12.44 -0.40 6.24
CA GLY A 263 13.56 0.54 6.17
C GLY A 263 13.52 1.64 7.22
N ALA A 264 14.62 2.36 7.33
CA ALA A 264 14.72 3.53 8.22
C ALA A 264 14.26 4.83 7.55
N LYS A 265 14.11 4.85 6.23
CA LYS A 265 13.80 6.06 5.46
C LYS A 265 12.61 5.82 4.54
N GLN A 266 11.80 6.84 4.39
CA GLN A 266 10.70 6.87 3.44
C GLN A 266 11.21 7.06 2.00
N ILE A 267 10.38 6.70 1.03
CA ILE A 267 10.64 6.96 -0.38
C ILE A 267 10.33 8.42 -0.68
N ILE A 268 11.30 9.13 -1.21
CA ILE A 268 11.13 10.52 -1.62
C ILE A 268 10.66 10.54 -3.08
N LEU A 269 9.46 11.08 -3.29
CA LEU A 269 8.87 11.23 -4.62
C LEU A 269 9.65 12.26 -5.45
N SER A 270 9.69 12.03 -6.76
CA SER A 270 10.38 12.94 -7.68
C SER A 270 9.76 14.34 -7.66
N LYS A 271 10.59 15.29 -7.36
CA LYS A 271 10.35 16.72 -7.17
C LYS A 271 9.54 17.35 -8.31
N ARG A 272 10.05 17.24 -9.54
CA ARG A 272 9.42 17.84 -10.73
C ARG A 272 8.09 17.17 -11.09
N LYS A 273 7.96 15.86 -10.83
CA LYS A 273 6.74 15.12 -11.14
C LYS A 273 5.62 15.49 -10.18
N ILE A 274 5.93 15.65 -8.89
CA ILE A 274 4.96 16.14 -7.89
C ILE A 274 4.54 17.58 -8.19
N TYR A 275 5.48 18.44 -8.54
CA TYR A 275 5.16 19.80 -8.98
C TYR A 275 4.19 19.80 -10.16
N LYS A 276 4.47 19.04 -11.23
CA LYS A 276 3.59 18.92 -12.39
C LYS A 276 2.22 18.36 -12.01
N TYR A 277 2.19 17.28 -11.22
CA TYR A 277 0.94 16.64 -10.80
C TYR A 277 0.03 17.61 -10.03
N ILE A 278 0.56 18.27 -9.01
CA ILE A 278 -0.21 19.20 -8.17
C ILE A 278 -0.69 20.44 -8.97
N ASN A 279 0.13 20.92 -9.92
CA ASN A 279 -0.22 22.06 -10.78
C ASN A 279 -1.01 21.63 -12.03
N LYS A 280 -1.41 20.35 -12.16
CA LYS A 280 -2.16 19.82 -13.31
C LYS A 280 -1.46 20.01 -14.66
N ILE A 281 -0.14 20.06 -14.63
CA ILE A 281 0.71 20.09 -15.82
C ILE A 281 0.84 18.65 -16.34
N PRO A 282 0.58 18.39 -17.63
CA PRO A 282 0.66 17.04 -18.17
C PRO A 282 2.04 16.39 -17.95
N LEU A 283 2.03 15.16 -17.45
CA LEU A 283 3.20 14.31 -17.38
C LEU A 283 3.40 13.59 -18.71
N THR A 284 4.64 13.41 -19.13
CA THR A 284 4.94 12.46 -20.20
C THR A 284 4.65 11.05 -19.72
N ALA A 285 4.47 10.07 -20.64
CA ALA A 285 4.27 8.66 -20.27
C ALA A 285 5.40 8.12 -19.37
N TYR A 286 6.65 8.52 -19.65
CA TYR A 286 7.80 8.17 -18.81
C TYR A 286 7.74 8.79 -17.41
N GLU A 287 7.39 10.08 -17.30
CA GLU A 287 7.26 10.77 -16.01
C GLU A 287 6.13 10.15 -15.16
N GLN A 288 5.00 9.80 -15.80
CA GLN A 288 3.89 9.13 -15.11
C GLN A 288 4.34 7.78 -14.58
N MET A 289 4.98 6.95 -15.40
CA MET A 289 5.52 5.67 -15.00
C MET A 289 6.44 5.76 -13.77
N GLU A 290 7.39 6.69 -13.79
CA GLU A 290 8.33 6.87 -12.68
C GLU A 290 7.62 7.38 -11.41
N LEU A 291 6.55 8.17 -11.55
CA LEU A 291 5.72 8.58 -10.43
C LEU A 291 4.96 7.39 -9.86
N ASP A 292 4.29 6.59 -10.70
CA ASP A 292 3.53 5.41 -10.29
C ASP A 292 4.42 4.39 -9.57
N LYS A 293 5.63 4.16 -10.10
CA LYS A 293 6.63 3.31 -9.45
C LYS A 293 7.01 3.82 -8.06
N SER A 294 7.28 5.13 -7.93
CA SER A 294 7.66 5.73 -6.66
C SER A 294 6.51 5.68 -5.65
N LEU A 295 5.27 5.86 -6.11
CA LEU A 295 4.07 5.71 -5.30
C LEU A 295 3.89 4.27 -4.82
N MET A 296 3.95 3.27 -5.71
CA MET A 296 3.88 1.87 -5.31
C MET A 296 4.94 1.51 -4.27
N LEU A 297 6.18 1.95 -4.48
CA LEU A 297 7.26 1.74 -3.52
C LEU A 297 6.99 2.42 -2.17
N SER A 298 6.41 3.63 -2.18
CA SER A 298 6.02 4.33 -0.94
C SER A 298 4.94 3.58 -0.17
N PHE A 299 3.99 2.97 -0.88
CA PHE A 299 2.90 2.20 -0.26
C PHE A 299 3.32 0.83 0.28
N ILE A 300 4.44 0.26 -0.16
CA ILE A 300 4.99 -0.98 0.41
C ILE A 300 6.17 -0.74 1.35
N THR A 301 6.66 0.48 1.49
CA THR A 301 7.75 0.80 2.43
C THR A 301 7.19 1.10 3.80
N LYS A 302 7.67 0.38 4.82
CA LYS A 302 7.26 0.52 6.22
C LYS A 302 8.46 0.67 7.13
N SER A 303 8.28 1.34 8.29
CA SER A 303 9.33 1.46 9.29
C SER A 303 9.81 0.08 9.76
N SER A 304 11.13 -0.04 9.96
CA SER A 304 11.75 -1.27 10.49
C SER A 304 11.22 -1.68 11.86
N SER A 305 10.62 -0.77 12.62
CA SER A 305 9.93 -1.07 13.89
C SER A 305 8.78 -2.07 13.73
N TRP A 306 8.16 -2.12 12.57
CA TRP A 306 7.04 -3.00 12.24
C TRP A 306 7.47 -4.29 11.53
N LYS A 307 8.77 -4.58 11.46
CA LYS A 307 9.29 -5.75 10.72
C LYS A 307 8.74 -7.09 11.22
N TYR A 308 8.36 -7.15 12.49
CA TYR A 308 7.78 -8.36 13.09
C TYR A 308 6.46 -8.79 12.44
N GLU A 309 5.72 -7.86 11.77
CA GLU A 309 4.46 -8.17 11.11
C GLU A 309 4.64 -9.02 9.84
N ASN A 310 5.83 -9.02 9.24
CA ASN A 310 6.12 -9.71 7.98
C ASN A 310 5.00 -9.51 6.95
N GLU A 311 4.67 -8.23 6.74
CA GLU A 311 3.44 -7.78 6.08
C GLU A 311 3.49 -7.97 4.57
N TRP A 312 2.36 -8.39 4.01
CA TRP A 312 2.02 -8.33 2.59
C TRP A 312 0.84 -7.39 2.40
N ARG A 313 0.84 -6.62 1.32
CA ARG A 313 -0.21 -5.66 0.98
C ARG A 313 -0.83 -5.95 -0.36
N LEU A 314 -2.15 -5.92 -0.43
CA LEU A 314 -2.87 -5.77 -1.67
C LEU A 314 -3.06 -4.28 -1.93
N LEU A 315 -2.50 -3.79 -3.02
CA LEU A 315 -2.59 -2.41 -3.51
C LEU A 315 -3.45 -2.37 -4.75
N LEU A 316 -4.58 -1.68 -4.72
CA LEU A 316 -5.44 -1.53 -5.89
C LEU A 316 -5.83 -0.07 -6.11
N PRO A 317 -5.95 0.37 -7.38
CA PRO A 317 -6.47 1.69 -7.72
C PRO A 317 -7.86 1.92 -7.10
N VAL A 318 -8.09 3.13 -6.60
CA VAL A 318 -9.38 3.53 -5.99
C VAL A 318 -10.56 3.25 -6.91
N ASP A 319 -10.42 3.49 -8.21
CA ASP A 319 -11.51 3.29 -9.16
C ASP A 319 -11.87 1.81 -9.34
N ILE A 320 -10.89 0.93 -9.27
CA ILE A 320 -11.13 -0.52 -9.23
C ILE A 320 -11.87 -0.90 -7.95
N CYS A 321 -11.42 -0.40 -6.79
CA CYS A 321 -12.05 -0.69 -5.50
C CYS A 321 -13.52 -0.24 -5.46
N LYS A 322 -13.85 0.90 -6.07
CA LYS A 322 -15.24 1.40 -6.17
C LYS A 322 -16.17 0.45 -6.93
N ILE A 323 -15.69 -0.25 -7.95
CA ILE A 323 -16.48 -1.23 -8.72
C ILE A 323 -17.00 -2.36 -7.82
N TYR A 324 -16.24 -2.69 -6.78
CA TYR A 324 -16.53 -3.76 -5.83
C TYR A 324 -17.01 -3.25 -4.45
N ASP A 325 -17.43 -2.00 -4.34
CA ASP A 325 -17.77 -1.38 -3.04
C ASP A 325 -16.68 -1.57 -1.97
N ASN A 326 -15.43 -1.55 -2.37
CA ASN A 326 -14.23 -1.85 -1.59
C ASN A 326 -14.14 -3.29 -1.03
N MET A 327 -15.02 -4.19 -1.44
CA MET A 327 -15.06 -5.60 -1.03
C MET A 327 -14.52 -6.47 -2.16
N ILE A 328 -13.20 -6.63 -2.20
CA ILE A 328 -12.54 -7.36 -3.29
C ILE A 328 -12.60 -8.86 -3.04
N PRO A 329 -13.12 -9.69 -3.99
CA PRO A 329 -13.01 -11.14 -3.91
C PRO A 329 -11.56 -11.55 -3.66
N PHE A 330 -11.33 -12.53 -2.78
CA PHE A 330 -9.98 -12.92 -2.43
C PHE A 330 -9.81 -14.45 -2.44
N PHE A 331 -8.60 -14.91 -2.18
CA PHE A 331 -8.29 -16.34 -2.13
C PHE A 331 -9.19 -17.08 -1.16
N PRO A 332 -9.45 -18.39 -1.39
CA PRO A 332 -10.28 -19.18 -0.50
C PRO A 332 -9.79 -19.16 0.94
N ILE A 333 -10.73 -19.09 1.88
CA ILE A 333 -10.42 -19.19 3.30
C ILE A 333 -10.08 -20.65 3.63
N LYS A 334 -8.91 -20.86 4.22
CA LYS A 334 -8.44 -22.19 4.67
C LYS A 334 -8.88 -22.49 6.09
N ALA A 335 -8.77 -21.48 6.99
CA ALA A 335 -9.11 -21.64 8.39
C ALA A 335 -9.45 -20.29 9.06
N ILE A 336 -10.19 -20.36 10.16
CA ILE A 336 -10.45 -19.27 11.08
C ILE A 336 -9.86 -19.63 12.44
N TYR A 337 -9.11 -18.70 13.03
CA TYR A 337 -8.52 -18.82 14.36
C TYR A 337 -9.24 -17.83 15.28
N ILE A 338 -9.85 -18.33 16.34
CA ILE A 338 -10.67 -17.52 17.28
C ILE A 338 -9.78 -17.05 18.43
N GLY A 339 -9.79 -15.75 18.70
CA GLY A 339 -8.99 -15.17 19.77
C GLY A 339 -9.35 -15.72 21.16
N CYS A 340 -8.35 -15.92 22.02
CA CYS A 340 -8.49 -16.59 23.31
C CYS A 340 -9.43 -15.84 24.28
N ARG A 341 -9.71 -14.57 24.04
CA ARG A 341 -10.61 -13.72 24.86
C ARG A 341 -11.96 -13.46 24.22
N MET A 342 -12.26 -14.09 23.09
CA MET A 342 -13.53 -13.86 22.40
C MET A 342 -14.72 -14.31 23.26
N HIS A 343 -15.76 -13.47 23.32
CA HIS A 343 -17.00 -13.78 24.01
C HIS A 343 -17.68 -15.01 23.40
N ARG A 344 -18.35 -15.80 24.24
CA ARG A 344 -18.95 -17.09 23.84
C ARG A 344 -19.92 -16.94 22.65
N ASP A 345 -20.83 -15.95 22.68
CA ASP A 345 -21.83 -15.78 21.63
C ASP A 345 -21.20 -15.48 20.27
N ASN A 346 -20.11 -14.68 20.25
CA ASN A 346 -19.37 -14.37 19.05
C ASN A 346 -18.65 -15.60 18.50
N ARG A 347 -18.12 -16.44 19.37
CA ARG A 347 -17.49 -17.73 19.03
C ARG A 347 -18.50 -18.68 18.40
N GLU A 348 -19.68 -18.83 19.01
CA GLU A 348 -20.78 -19.64 18.49
C GLU A 348 -21.24 -19.16 17.09
N TYR A 349 -21.29 -17.83 16.87
CA TYR A 349 -21.58 -17.28 15.55
C TYR A 349 -20.55 -17.69 14.50
N LEU A 350 -19.26 -17.59 14.83
CA LEU A 350 -18.18 -18.01 13.91
C LEU A 350 -18.23 -19.51 13.63
N TYR A 351 -18.59 -20.35 14.61
CA TYR A 351 -18.79 -21.79 14.40
C TYR A 351 -19.91 -22.06 13.38
N CYS A 352 -21.05 -21.35 13.52
CA CYS A 352 -22.16 -21.47 12.57
C CYS A 352 -21.74 -21.06 11.15
N LEU A 353 -21.09 -19.91 11.03
CA LEU A 353 -20.62 -19.37 9.76
C LEU A 353 -19.61 -20.31 9.08
N ALA A 354 -18.63 -20.78 9.84
CA ALA A 354 -17.59 -21.66 9.34
C ALA A 354 -18.14 -23.01 8.90
N LYS A 355 -19.06 -23.60 9.67
CA LYS A 355 -19.73 -24.86 9.31
C LYS A 355 -20.53 -24.72 8.01
N HIS A 356 -21.25 -23.62 7.83
CA HIS A 356 -22.01 -23.33 6.60
C HIS A 356 -21.10 -23.23 5.37
N LYS A 357 -19.87 -22.79 5.56
CA LYS A 357 -18.88 -22.58 4.47
C LYS A 357 -17.84 -23.68 4.34
N ASP A 358 -17.91 -24.73 5.15
CA ASP A 358 -16.92 -25.81 5.22
C ASP A 358 -15.49 -25.28 5.49
N ILE A 359 -15.37 -24.34 6.45
CA ILE A 359 -14.12 -23.74 6.87
C ILE A 359 -13.69 -24.35 8.21
N LYS A 360 -12.41 -24.72 8.34
CA LYS A 360 -11.84 -25.19 9.61
C LYS A 360 -11.78 -24.06 10.64
N VAL A 361 -12.04 -24.39 11.90
CA VAL A 361 -11.94 -23.44 13.01
C VAL A 361 -11.01 -23.96 14.08
N TYR A 362 -10.19 -23.05 14.59
CA TYR A 362 -9.27 -23.30 15.70
C TYR A 362 -9.55 -22.31 16.82
N ASP A 363 -9.74 -22.79 18.04
CA ASP A 363 -9.77 -21.95 19.23
C ASP A 363 -8.36 -21.74 19.76
N MET A 364 -8.01 -20.47 19.95
CA MET A 364 -6.75 -20.10 20.56
C MET A 364 -6.92 -20.03 22.08
N SER A 365 -5.98 -20.64 22.80
CA SER A 365 -5.90 -20.58 24.27
C SER A 365 -4.51 -20.12 24.70
N MET A 366 -4.38 -19.64 25.93
CA MET A 366 -3.07 -19.25 26.47
C MET A 366 -2.32 -20.51 26.94
N HIS A 367 -1.08 -20.68 26.45
CA HIS A 367 -0.21 -21.74 26.96
C HIS A 367 0.04 -21.54 28.45
N LYS A 368 0.03 -22.64 29.22
CA LYS A 368 0.07 -22.59 30.68
C LYS A 368 1.38 -22.01 31.23
N TYR A 369 2.49 -22.22 30.56
CA TYR A 369 3.84 -21.93 31.06
C TYR A 369 4.65 -20.98 30.19
N ASN A 370 4.27 -20.76 28.93
CA ASN A 370 4.99 -19.93 27.98
C ASN A 370 4.15 -18.70 27.59
N PHE A 371 4.80 -17.63 27.14
CA PHE A 371 4.11 -16.47 26.54
C PHE A 371 3.75 -16.79 25.07
N GLU A 372 2.89 -17.79 24.89
CA GLU A 372 2.47 -18.29 23.58
C GLU A 372 0.96 -18.62 23.63
N LEU A 373 0.34 -18.68 22.46
CA LEU A 373 -1.00 -19.21 22.30
C LEU A 373 -0.91 -20.65 21.78
N GLU A 374 -1.90 -21.45 22.10
CA GLU A 374 -2.13 -22.78 21.54
C GLU A 374 -3.39 -22.76 20.71
N GLY A 375 -3.39 -23.40 19.54
CA GLY A 375 -4.58 -23.53 18.68
C GLY A 375 -5.12 -24.95 18.71
N GLU A 376 -6.35 -25.13 19.15
CA GLU A 376 -7.05 -26.41 19.15
C GLU A 376 -8.12 -26.46 18.05
N TYR A 377 -8.17 -27.56 17.30
CA TYR A 377 -9.15 -27.76 16.25
C TYR A 377 -10.51 -28.08 16.85
N CYS A 378 -11.54 -27.30 16.52
CA CYS A 378 -12.83 -27.28 17.21
C CYS A 378 -13.93 -28.15 16.55
N GLU A 379 -13.62 -29.16 15.75
CA GLU A 379 -14.63 -29.96 15.06
C GLU A 379 -15.60 -30.64 16.02
N ALA A 380 -15.08 -31.19 17.11
CA ALA A 380 -15.91 -31.83 18.13
C ALA A 380 -16.85 -30.85 18.84
N ASP A 381 -16.34 -29.66 19.17
CA ASP A 381 -17.13 -28.61 19.85
C ASP A 381 -18.21 -28.02 18.94
N ILE A 382 -17.90 -27.83 17.66
CA ILE A 382 -18.86 -27.40 16.66
C ILE A 382 -19.99 -28.42 16.51
N ASN A 383 -19.66 -29.71 16.43
CA ASN A 383 -20.67 -30.78 16.30
C ASN A 383 -21.53 -30.86 17.56
N ASN A 384 -20.93 -30.83 18.75
CA ASN A 384 -21.65 -30.84 20.05
C ASN A 384 -22.58 -29.61 20.17
N TYR A 385 -22.14 -28.44 19.76
CA TYR A 385 -22.95 -27.24 19.74
C TYR A 385 -24.20 -27.42 18.88
N PHE A 386 -24.08 -27.92 17.65
CA PHE A 386 -25.24 -28.14 16.77
C PHE A 386 -26.17 -29.23 17.29
N GLN A 387 -25.62 -30.31 17.83
CA GLN A 387 -26.41 -31.36 18.42
C GLN A 387 -27.25 -30.84 19.62
N SER A 388 -26.65 -30.08 20.51
CA SER A 388 -27.34 -29.47 21.64
C SER A 388 -28.45 -28.51 21.23
N LYS A 389 -28.26 -27.74 20.17
CA LYS A 389 -29.28 -26.84 19.60
C LYS A 389 -30.43 -27.61 18.99
N GLU A 390 -30.15 -28.68 18.24
CA GLU A 390 -31.20 -29.51 17.66
C GLU A 390 -32.04 -30.22 18.74
N GLU A 391 -31.39 -30.76 19.76
CA GLU A 391 -32.09 -31.35 20.92
C GLU A 391 -32.98 -30.32 21.64
N LYS A 392 -32.52 -29.07 21.81
CA LYS A 392 -33.32 -28.01 22.39
C LYS A 392 -34.53 -27.69 21.53
N ARG A 393 -34.33 -27.55 20.22
CA ARG A 393 -35.43 -27.29 19.25
C ARG A 393 -36.46 -28.39 19.27
N GLN A 394 -36.05 -29.66 19.34
CA GLN A 394 -36.98 -30.79 19.41
C GLN A 394 -37.78 -30.81 20.74
N ARG A 395 -37.18 -30.34 21.86
CA ARG A 395 -37.92 -30.19 23.17
C ARG A 395 -38.93 -29.08 23.12
N GLU A 396 -38.66 -27.98 22.40
CA GLU A 396 -39.57 -26.83 22.26
C GLU A 396 -40.76 -27.12 21.32
N LEU A 397 -40.60 -28.14 20.44
CA LEU A 397 -41.65 -28.59 19.52
C LEU A 397 -42.53 -29.73 20.09
N ARG A 398 -42.19 -30.27 21.25
CA ARG A 398 -42.99 -31.25 22.04
C ARG A 398 -43.76 -30.57 23.12
#